data_30cdaead74d50017e84657ec69c320df
#
_entry.id   30cdaead74d50017e84657ec69c320df
#
_cell.length_a   1.000
_cell.length_b   1.000
_cell.length_c   1.000
_cell.angle_alpha   90.00
_cell.angle_beta   90.00
_cell.angle_gamma   90.00
#
_symmetry.space_group_name_H-M   'P 1'
#
loop_
_entity.id
_entity.type
_entity.pdbx_description
1 polymer ?
#
loop_
_entity_poly.entity_id
_entity_poly.type
_entity_poly.pdbx_seq_one_letter_code
_entity_poly.pdbx_strand_id
1 'polypeptide(L)'
;MTNVYVAKGFYPAAYFKKTIDYIASVQSADGDIAWFENGTTDPWDHVEAAMALSIGGRLEQAELAYHWLKHRQLEQGGWYVSYRGRKAEDTSRIESNFVAYVATGVWHHYLISKDQDFLRLLWPTVSQAMAFVLDLQGEQGQIFWALDSDKGIREDALITGCCSI
;
A
#
# COMPACT_ATOMS: atom_id res chain seq x y z
N MET A 1 7.53 18.70 15.36
CA MET A 1 6.58 18.02 14.46
C MET A 1 6.05 19.04 13.47
N THR A 2 6.31 18.87 12.18
CA THR A 2 5.73 19.69 11.12
C THR A 2 4.28 19.29 10.96
N ASN A 3 3.32 20.16 11.25
CA ASN A 3 1.91 19.89 11.01
C ASN A 3 1.68 19.77 9.50
N VAL A 4 1.19 18.64 9.05
CA VAL A 4 0.74 18.45 7.67
C VAL A 4 -0.68 18.98 7.57
N TYR A 5 -0.95 19.83 6.58
CA TYR A 5 -2.25 20.42 6.36
C TYR A 5 -2.76 20.04 4.96
N VAL A 6 -3.98 19.52 4.86
CA VAL A 6 -4.64 19.25 3.57
C VAL A 6 -4.87 20.55 2.81
N ALA A 7 -5.24 21.61 3.51
CA ALA A 7 -5.24 22.97 2.98
C ALA A 7 -4.97 23.93 4.13
N LYS A 8 -3.81 24.58 4.12
CA LYS A 8 -3.39 25.49 5.19
C LYS A 8 -4.42 26.61 5.37
N GLY A 9 -5.01 26.66 6.56
CA GLY A 9 -6.02 27.66 6.91
C GLY A 9 -7.47 27.31 6.61
N PHE A 10 -7.75 26.23 5.83
CA PHE A 10 -9.11 25.78 5.54
C PHE A 10 -9.59 24.66 6.47
N TYR A 11 -8.73 23.69 6.76
CA TYR A 11 -9.06 22.56 7.62
C TYR A 11 -8.10 22.48 8.79
N PRO A 12 -8.60 22.58 10.03
CA PRO A 12 -7.76 22.38 11.21
C PRO A 12 -7.23 20.95 11.26
N ALA A 13 -6.04 20.75 11.85
CA ALA A 13 -5.45 19.41 12.00
C ALA A 13 -6.37 18.41 12.70
N ALA A 14 -7.27 18.89 13.59
CA ALA A 14 -8.27 18.08 14.26
C ALA A 14 -9.41 17.57 13.34
N TYR A 15 -9.56 18.11 12.13
CA TYR A 15 -10.66 17.75 11.23
C TYR A 15 -10.67 16.26 10.90
N PHE A 16 -9.50 15.69 10.63
CA PHE A 16 -9.36 14.26 10.27
C PHE A 16 -9.09 13.34 11.46
N LYS A 17 -9.01 13.90 12.68
CA LYS A 17 -8.61 13.13 13.86
C LYS A 17 -9.46 11.88 14.07
N LYS A 18 -10.78 11.98 13.92
CA LYS A 18 -11.68 10.83 14.11
C LYS A 18 -11.44 9.73 13.08
N THR A 19 -11.15 10.09 11.83
CA THR A 19 -10.82 9.12 10.76
C THR A 19 -9.51 8.42 11.06
N ILE A 20 -8.47 9.17 11.44
CA ILE A 20 -7.17 8.62 11.80
C ILE A 20 -7.27 7.70 13.02
N ASP A 21 -8.03 8.11 14.05
CA ASP A 21 -8.25 7.29 15.24
C ASP A 21 -9.01 5.99 14.89
N TYR A 22 -9.98 6.05 13.96
CA TYR A 22 -10.67 4.85 13.47
C TYR A 22 -9.71 3.92 12.72
N ILE A 23 -8.92 4.43 11.77
CA ILE A 23 -7.92 3.62 11.04
C ILE A 23 -6.96 2.95 12.04
N ALA A 24 -6.46 3.71 13.02
CA ALA A 24 -5.60 3.17 14.06
C ALA A 24 -6.28 2.09 14.91
N SER A 25 -7.59 2.20 15.13
CA SER A 25 -8.35 1.26 15.97
C SER A 25 -8.64 -0.07 15.27
N VAL A 26 -8.68 -0.10 13.94
CA VAL A 26 -8.86 -1.34 13.16
C VAL A 26 -7.55 -2.04 12.82
N GLN A 27 -6.41 -1.39 13.09
CA GLN A 27 -5.10 -1.99 12.87
C GLN A 27 -4.86 -3.13 13.86
N SER A 28 -4.48 -4.28 13.35
CA SER A 28 -4.10 -5.45 14.16
C SER A 28 -2.69 -5.30 14.76
N ALA A 29 -2.36 -6.15 15.73
CA ALA A 29 -1.06 -6.12 16.38
C ALA A 29 0.13 -6.44 15.46
N ASP A 30 -0.10 -7.10 14.32
CA ASP A 30 0.92 -7.39 13.31
C ASP A 30 0.95 -6.36 12.16
N GLY A 31 0.15 -5.30 12.25
CA GLY A 31 0.18 -4.16 11.34
C GLY A 31 -0.89 -4.16 10.26
N ASP A 32 -1.68 -5.22 10.12
CA ASP A 32 -2.78 -5.33 9.19
C ASP A 32 -3.83 -4.22 9.41
N ILE A 33 -4.22 -3.50 8.36
CA ILE A 33 -5.28 -2.50 8.40
C ILE A 33 -6.40 -2.95 7.47
N ALA A 34 -7.42 -3.58 8.03
CA ALA A 34 -8.59 -4.03 7.29
C ALA A 34 -9.57 -2.86 7.01
N TRP A 35 -10.46 -3.01 6.05
CA TRP A 35 -11.53 -2.05 5.74
C TRP A 35 -12.42 -1.72 6.95
N PHE A 36 -12.61 -2.68 7.81
CA PHE A 36 -13.34 -2.58 9.08
C PHE A 36 -12.88 -3.69 10.02
N GLU A 37 -13.25 -3.61 11.27
CA GLU A 37 -12.88 -4.60 12.29
C GLU A 37 -13.19 -6.04 11.86
N ASN A 38 -12.16 -6.90 11.87
CA ASN A 38 -12.22 -8.28 11.37
C ASN A 38 -12.59 -8.42 9.88
N GLY A 39 -12.44 -7.35 9.12
CA GLY A 39 -12.75 -7.29 7.69
C GLY A 39 -11.64 -7.83 6.79
N THR A 40 -11.84 -7.56 5.50
CA THR A 40 -10.86 -7.86 4.45
C THR A 40 -9.84 -6.73 4.35
N THR A 41 -8.60 -7.08 4.04
CA THR A 41 -7.51 -6.16 3.71
C THR A 41 -7.09 -6.42 2.27
N ASP A 42 -7.00 -5.38 1.45
CA ASP A 42 -6.29 -5.39 0.18
C ASP A 42 -5.05 -4.49 0.25
N PRO A 43 -4.04 -4.73 -0.61
CA PRO A 43 -2.79 -3.97 -0.55
C PRO A 43 -2.95 -2.47 -0.83
N TRP A 44 -3.91 -2.08 -1.69
CA TRP A 44 -4.13 -0.68 -2.05
C TRP A 44 -4.67 0.13 -0.87
N ASP A 45 -5.84 -0.24 -0.36
CA ASP A 45 -6.50 0.47 0.75
C ASP A 45 -5.64 0.41 2.02
N HIS A 46 -4.90 -0.68 2.20
CA HIS A 46 -3.93 -0.81 3.30
C HIS A 46 -2.82 0.26 3.23
N VAL A 47 -2.25 0.51 2.03
CA VAL A 47 -1.25 1.57 1.83
C VAL A 47 -1.87 2.95 2.04
N GLU A 48 -3.08 3.21 1.53
CA GLU A 48 -3.77 4.48 1.77
C GLU A 48 -4.04 4.74 3.25
N ALA A 49 -4.45 3.71 3.97
CA ALA A 49 -4.63 3.79 5.42
C ALA A 49 -3.31 4.08 6.15
N ALA A 50 -2.20 3.45 5.75
CA ALA A 50 -0.87 3.73 6.29
C ALA A 50 -0.41 5.16 5.98
N MET A 51 -0.71 5.68 4.79
CA MET A 51 -0.46 7.08 4.43
C MET A 51 -1.26 8.04 5.32
N ALA A 52 -2.52 7.73 5.60
CA ALA A 52 -3.36 8.51 6.52
C ALA A 52 -2.81 8.49 7.95
N LEU A 53 -2.33 7.35 8.45
CA LEU A 53 -1.64 7.25 9.74
C LEU A 53 -0.38 8.14 9.77
N SER A 54 0.40 8.16 8.70
CA SER A 54 1.59 9.00 8.58
C SER A 54 1.25 10.48 8.67
N ILE A 55 0.22 10.95 7.95
CA ILE A 55 -0.30 12.33 8.01
C ILE A 55 -0.80 12.66 9.42
N GLY A 56 -1.44 11.70 10.07
CA GLY A 56 -1.95 11.83 11.43
C GLY A 56 -0.88 11.85 12.53
N GLY A 57 0.40 11.70 12.17
CA GLY A 57 1.52 11.66 13.12
C GLY A 57 1.64 10.32 13.87
N ARG A 58 0.95 9.28 13.40
CA ARG A 58 0.99 7.93 13.93
C ARG A 58 2.07 7.10 13.22
N LEU A 59 3.31 7.59 13.26
CA LEU A 59 4.40 7.07 12.44
C LEU A 59 4.70 5.59 12.73
N GLU A 60 4.79 5.20 14.00
CA GLU A 60 5.05 3.80 14.41
C GLU A 60 3.97 2.84 13.86
N GLN A 61 2.69 3.27 13.87
CA GLN A 61 1.59 2.48 13.34
C GLN A 61 1.65 2.39 11.81
N ALA A 62 2.04 3.47 11.13
CA ALA A 62 2.25 3.46 9.68
C ALA A 62 3.42 2.53 9.29
N GLU A 63 4.54 2.59 10.00
CA GLU A 63 5.68 1.70 9.79
C GLU A 63 5.29 0.23 9.98
N LEU A 64 4.51 -0.08 11.02
CA LEU A 64 4.02 -1.43 11.27
C LEU A 64 3.17 -1.95 10.10
N ALA A 65 2.37 -1.09 9.45
CA ALA A 65 1.62 -1.44 8.25
C ALA A 65 2.55 -1.79 7.07
N TYR A 66 3.60 -1.01 6.83
CA TYR A 66 4.58 -1.33 5.78
C TYR A 66 5.39 -2.59 6.09
N HIS A 67 5.67 -2.87 7.36
CA HIS A 67 6.27 -4.15 7.78
C HIS A 67 5.35 -5.34 7.50
N TRP A 68 4.05 -5.17 7.69
CA TRP A 68 3.07 -6.20 7.34
C TRP A 68 3.13 -6.54 5.85
N LEU A 69 3.17 -5.55 4.96
CA LEU A 69 3.37 -5.76 3.52
C LEU A 69 4.68 -6.46 3.21
N LYS A 70 5.80 -5.98 3.77
CA LYS A 70 7.11 -6.59 3.58
C LYS A 70 7.12 -8.09 3.90
N HIS A 71 6.48 -8.50 5.00
CA HIS A 71 6.45 -9.90 5.42
C HIS A 71 5.51 -10.78 4.58
N ARG A 72 4.64 -10.19 3.79
CA ARG A 72 3.66 -10.91 2.93
C ARG A 72 3.94 -10.80 1.46
N GLN A 73 5.02 -10.12 1.09
CA GLN A 73 5.44 -10.05 -0.30
C GLN A 73 5.76 -11.45 -0.82
N LEU A 74 5.20 -11.80 -1.95
CA LEU A 74 5.43 -13.04 -2.65
C LEU A 74 6.79 -13.03 -3.35
N GLU A 75 7.36 -14.20 -3.67
CA GLU A 75 8.66 -14.31 -4.33
C GLU A 75 8.75 -13.52 -5.64
N GLN A 76 7.64 -13.44 -6.39
CA GLN A 76 7.57 -12.65 -7.62
C GLN A 76 7.42 -11.13 -7.40
N GLY A 77 7.35 -10.67 -6.15
CA GLY A 77 7.36 -9.24 -5.81
C GLY A 77 6.00 -8.61 -5.53
N GLY A 78 4.91 -9.31 -5.78
CA GLY A 78 3.54 -8.82 -5.58
C GLY A 78 2.88 -9.29 -4.28
N TRP A 79 1.58 -9.01 -4.18
CA TRP A 79 0.68 -9.46 -3.12
C TRP A 79 -0.61 -9.98 -3.75
N TYR A 80 -1.25 -10.95 -3.10
CA TYR A 80 -2.59 -11.39 -3.50
C TYR A 80 -3.62 -10.25 -3.36
N VAL A 81 -4.76 -10.42 -4.04
CA VAL A 81 -5.84 -9.41 -4.08
C VAL A 81 -6.32 -9.05 -2.69
N SER A 82 -6.54 -10.02 -1.81
CA SER A 82 -7.02 -9.75 -0.47
C SER A 82 -6.57 -10.77 0.57
N TYR A 83 -6.65 -10.29 1.82
CA TYR A 83 -6.30 -11.01 3.02
C TYR A 83 -7.41 -10.88 4.05
N ARG A 84 -7.56 -11.89 4.92
CA ARG A 84 -8.40 -11.81 6.11
C ARG A 84 -7.67 -12.42 7.29
N GLY A 85 -7.53 -11.64 8.35
CA GLY A 85 -6.66 -12.00 9.45
C GLY A 85 -5.23 -12.20 8.96
N ARG A 86 -4.64 -13.37 9.17
CA ARG A 86 -3.26 -13.64 8.74
C ARG A 86 -3.14 -14.47 7.46
N LYS A 87 -4.24 -14.68 6.73
CA LYS A 87 -4.30 -15.56 5.57
C LYS A 87 -4.70 -14.80 4.33
N ALA A 88 -4.10 -15.17 3.19
CA ALA A 88 -4.63 -14.75 1.90
C ALA A 88 -6.07 -15.28 1.74
N GLU A 89 -7.00 -14.41 1.35
CA GLU A 89 -8.42 -14.72 1.16
C GLU A 89 -8.71 -14.92 -0.32
N ASP A 90 -8.32 -13.98 -1.17
CA ASP A 90 -8.40 -14.10 -2.63
C ASP A 90 -6.99 -14.19 -3.21
N THR A 91 -6.63 -15.37 -3.70
CA THR A 91 -5.33 -15.67 -4.33
C THR A 91 -5.45 -15.83 -5.84
N SER A 92 -6.57 -15.43 -6.44
CA SER A 92 -6.86 -15.64 -7.86
C SER A 92 -5.94 -14.87 -8.78
N ARG A 93 -5.38 -13.76 -8.33
CA ARG A 93 -4.50 -12.90 -9.12
C ARG A 93 -3.63 -11.96 -8.25
N ILE A 94 -2.73 -11.27 -8.91
CA ILE A 94 -1.91 -10.17 -8.37
C ILE A 94 -2.14 -8.97 -9.28
N GLU A 95 -2.58 -7.84 -8.73
CA GLU A 95 -2.90 -6.63 -9.49
C GLU A 95 -1.72 -5.66 -9.53
N SER A 96 -1.31 -5.23 -10.73
CA SER A 96 -0.13 -4.38 -10.93
C SER A 96 -0.20 -3.04 -10.19
N ASN A 97 -1.38 -2.40 -10.20
CA ASN A 97 -1.59 -1.14 -9.49
C ASN A 97 -1.51 -1.30 -7.97
N PHE A 98 -2.00 -2.39 -7.40
CA PHE A 98 -1.85 -2.68 -5.96
C PHE A 98 -0.37 -2.83 -5.60
N VAL A 99 0.38 -3.51 -6.45
CA VAL A 99 1.81 -3.75 -6.24
C VAL A 99 2.62 -2.46 -6.34
N ALA A 100 2.39 -1.65 -7.37
CA ALA A 100 3.10 -0.40 -7.57
C ALA A 100 2.85 0.63 -6.46
N TYR A 101 1.64 0.63 -5.89
CA TYR A 101 1.23 1.64 -4.92
C TYR A 101 2.04 1.63 -3.62
N VAL A 102 2.68 0.52 -3.31
CA VAL A 102 3.64 0.42 -2.19
C VAL A 102 4.79 1.42 -2.31
N ALA A 103 5.29 1.66 -3.53
CA ALA A 103 6.35 2.65 -3.76
C ALA A 103 5.90 4.06 -3.39
N THR A 104 4.68 4.44 -3.80
CA THR A 104 4.04 5.71 -3.45
C THR A 104 3.89 5.86 -1.94
N GLY A 105 3.39 4.82 -1.26
CA GLY A 105 3.19 4.84 0.18
C GLY A 105 4.50 4.98 0.97
N VAL A 106 5.51 4.19 0.63
CA VAL A 106 6.83 4.25 1.28
C VAL A 106 7.49 5.62 1.08
N TRP A 107 7.42 6.18 -0.12
CA TRP A 107 7.93 7.51 -0.40
C TRP A 107 7.17 8.59 0.36
N HIS A 108 5.83 8.51 0.40
CA HIS A 108 4.98 9.43 1.15
C HIS A 108 5.33 9.42 2.64
N HIS A 109 5.48 8.24 3.24
CA HIS A 109 5.88 8.11 4.64
C HIS A 109 7.24 8.76 4.89
N TYR A 110 8.24 8.51 4.02
CA TYR A 110 9.55 9.15 4.12
C TYR A 110 9.47 10.67 4.03
N LEU A 111 8.64 11.23 3.16
CA LEU A 111 8.49 12.68 3.03
C LEU A 111 8.02 13.33 4.35
N ILE A 112 7.31 12.59 5.20
CA ILE A 112 6.80 13.03 6.49
C ILE A 112 7.79 12.73 7.61
N SER A 113 8.25 11.49 7.73
CA SER A 113 9.11 11.00 8.81
C SER A 113 10.57 11.48 8.67
N LYS A 114 11.07 11.61 7.43
CA LYS A 114 12.48 11.81 7.07
C LYS A 114 13.39 10.66 7.53
N ASP A 115 12.82 9.49 7.82
CA ASP A 115 13.55 8.33 8.27
C ASP A 115 14.20 7.59 7.08
N GLN A 116 15.52 7.71 6.98
CA GLN A 116 16.30 7.03 5.94
C GLN A 116 16.50 5.54 6.22
N ASP A 117 16.47 5.11 7.47
CA ASP A 117 16.65 3.71 7.83
C ASP A 117 15.39 2.92 7.47
N PHE A 118 14.20 3.53 7.65
CA PHE A 118 12.95 3.01 7.11
C PHE A 118 13.03 2.83 5.58
N LEU A 119 13.50 3.82 4.82
CA LEU A 119 13.66 3.69 3.37
C LEU A 119 14.59 2.53 2.99
N ARG A 120 15.76 2.43 3.64
CA ARG A 120 16.72 1.35 3.38
C ARG A 120 16.12 -0.02 3.66
N LEU A 121 15.33 -0.12 4.71
CA LEU A 121 14.68 -1.35 5.14
C LEU A 121 13.59 -1.82 4.15
N LEU A 122 12.84 -0.87 3.58
CA LEU A 122 11.75 -1.15 2.63
C LEU A 122 12.20 -1.17 1.16
N TRP A 123 13.41 -0.68 0.86
CA TRP A 123 13.92 -0.62 -0.51
C TRP A 123 13.91 -1.95 -1.26
N PRO A 124 14.31 -3.10 -0.67
CA PRO A 124 14.22 -4.39 -1.36
C PRO A 124 12.76 -4.74 -1.73
N THR A 125 11.80 -4.48 -0.84
CA THR A 125 10.38 -4.71 -1.08
C THR A 125 9.86 -3.86 -2.23
N VAL A 126 10.19 -2.56 -2.24
CA VAL A 126 9.81 -1.64 -3.33
C VAL A 126 10.46 -2.07 -4.65
N SER A 127 11.75 -2.43 -4.63
CA SER A 127 12.46 -2.84 -5.84
C SER A 127 11.88 -4.10 -6.48
N GLN A 128 11.53 -5.11 -5.67
CA GLN A 128 10.86 -6.32 -6.15
C GLN A 128 9.45 -6.04 -6.68
N ALA A 129 8.70 -5.17 -5.99
CA ALA A 129 7.38 -4.75 -6.44
C ALA A 129 7.44 -4.08 -7.82
N MET A 130 8.38 -3.15 -8.02
CA MET A 130 8.54 -2.48 -9.31
C MET A 130 9.07 -3.40 -10.40
N ALA A 131 9.93 -4.38 -10.09
CA ALA A 131 10.33 -5.39 -11.04
C ALA A 131 9.13 -6.22 -11.54
N PHE A 132 8.27 -6.69 -10.63
CA PHE A 132 7.01 -7.36 -10.99
C PHE A 132 6.14 -6.51 -11.92
N VAL A 133 5.98 -5.22 -11.62
CA VAL A 133 5.18 -4.31 -12.46
C VAL A 133 5.77 -4.16 -13.86
N LEU A 134 7.11 -4.04 -13.96
CA LEU A 134 7.80 -3.93 -15.25
C LEU A 134 7.68 -5.23 -16.07
N ASP A 135 7.63 -6.39 -15.45
CA ASP A 135 7.37 -7.67 -16.13
C ASP A 135 5.96 -7.74 -16.76
N LEU A 136 5.05 -6.87 -16.31
CA LEU A 136 3.71 -6.72 -16.88
C LEU A 136 3.62 -5.58 -17.92
N GLN A 137 4.74 -4.95 -18.30
CA GLN A 137 4.73 -3.89 -19.29
C GLN A 137 4.63 -4.45 -20.71
N GLY A 138 3.61 -4.03 -21.44
CA GLY A 138 3.45 -4.36 -22.85
C GLY A 138 4.33 -3.51 -23.78
N GLU A 139 4.43 -3.93 -25.04
CA GLU A 139 5.31 -3.32 -26.06
C GLU A 139 5.04 -1.82 -26.31
N GLN A 140 3.84 -1.35 -26.04
CA GLN A 140 3.45 0.06 -26.22
C GLN A 140 3.64 0.89 -24.95
N GLY A 141 4.20 0.32 -23.89
CA GLY A 141 4.48 0.96 -22.61
C GLY A 141 3.32 0.90 -21.60
N GLN A 142 2.15 0.37 -21.99
CA GLN A 142 1.05 0.13 -21.06
C GLN A 142 1.43 -0.96 -20.05
N ILE A 143 0.89 -0.87 -18.84
CA ILE A 143 1.04 -1.93 -17.83
C ILE A 143 -0.24 -2.78 -17.84
N PHE A 144 -0.09 -4.07 -18.03
CA PHE A 144 -1.21 -5.01 -17.93
C PHE A 144 -1.70 -5.10 -16.49
N TRP A 145 -3.02 -5.23 -16.34
CA TRP A 145 -3.69 -5.09 -15.06
C TRP A 145 -3.27 -6.12 -14.02
N ALA A 146 -3.17 -7.41 -14.41
CA ALA A 146 -2.97 -8.46 -13.43
C ALA A 146 -2.23 -9.67 -13.99
N LEU A 147 -1.63 -10.42 -13.08
CA LEU A 147 -1.19 -11.80 -13.27
C LEU A 147 -2.18 -12.74 -12.59
N ASP A 148 -2.98 -13.46 -13.37
CA ASP A 148 -3.90 -14.48 -12.88
C ASP A 148 -3.14 -15.76 -12.49
N SER A 149 -3.57 -16.41 -11.43
CA SER A 149 -2.94 -17.64 -10.90
C SER A 149 -3.03 -18.82 -11.87
N ASP A 150 -4.09 -18.88 -12.69
CA ASP A 150 -4.41 -20.00 -13.59
C ASP A 150 -4.25 -19.65 -15.07
N LYS A 151 -4.32 -18.37 -15.45
CA LYS A 151 -4.35 -17.92 -16.85
C LYS A 151 -3.12 -17.11 -17.29
N GLY A 152 -2.25 -16.77 -16.35
CA GLY A 152 -1.10 -15.93 -16.63
C GLY A 152 -1.44 -14.43 -16.75
N ILE A 153 -0.69 -13.70 -17.58
CA ILE A 153 -0.87 -12.26 -17.72
C ILE A 153 -2.25 -11.95 -18.34
N ARG A 154 -2.99 -11.08 -17.66
CA ARG A 154 -4.25 -10.52 -18.16
C ARG A 154 -3.94 -9.25 -18.94
N GLU A 155 -4.01 -9.34 -20.26
CA GLU A 155 -3.62 -8.26 -21.19
C GLU A 155 -4.59 -7.07 -21.24
N ASP A 156 -5.39 -6.89 -20.19
CA ASP A 156 -6.21 -5.68 -20.00
C ASP A 156 -5.35 -4.59 -19.37
N ALA A 157 -5.28 -3.41 -20.00
CA ALA A 157 -4.57 -2.26 -19.45
C ALA A 157 -5.60 -1.19 -19.04
N LEU A 158 -5.80 -1.04 -17.73
CA LEU A 158 -6.72 -0.05 -17.18
C LEU A 158 -6.07 1.32 -17.12
N ILE A 159 -6.72 2.36 -17.63
CA ILE A 159 -6.21 3.74 -17.58
C ILE A 159 -5.95 4.15 -16.13
N THR A 160 -6.88 3.87 -15.23
CA THR A 160 -6.73 4.20 -13.79
C THR A 160 -5.56 3.45 -13.17
N GLY A 161 -5.37 2.17 -13.51
CA GLY A 161 -4.22 1.39 -13.08
C GLY A 161 -2.90 1.98 -13.57
N CYS A 162 -2.78 2.25 -14.87
CA CYS A 162 -1.58 2.84 -15.46
C CYS A 162 -1.26 4.25 -14.92
N CYS A 163 -2.28 5.01 -14.50
CA CYS A 163 -2.06 6.35 -13.90
C CYS A 163 -1.57 6.29 -12.46
N SER A 164 -1.75 5.18 -11.77
CA SER A 164 -1.33 4.99 -10.38
C SER A 164 0.02 4.28 -10.24
N ILE A 165 0.58 3.82 -11.33
CA ILE A 165 1.90 3.20 -11.45
C ILE A 165 2.95 4.25 -11.82
#